data_f1dc1b3cacd34a2ea85aa192d58ba2b6
#
_entry.id   f1dc1b3cacd34a2ea85aa192d58ba2b6
#
_cell.length_a   1.000
_cell.length_b   1.000
_cell.length_c   1.000
_cell.angle_alpha   90.00
_cell.angle_beta   90.00
_cell.angle_gamma   90.00
#
_symmetry.space_group_name_H-M   'P 1'
#
loop_
_entity.id
_entity.type
_entity.pdbx_description
1 polymer ?
#
loop_
_entity_poly.entity_id
_entity_poly.type
_entity_poly.pdbx_seq_one_letter_code
_entity_poly.pdbx_strand_id
1 'polypeptide(L)'
;LKNFNYDTFSLNYEQQYPEHNTQNNQKKIKRSLLNKALKFSFIKDIEDPYYNQVFYQPNFDYNFYDGFIFGLKLHNKPIIKRNLELTLQPSYAFKSSSITGSFAFRYNQYFEDTNIYKIVYGLFGSTQHYAKDLSYNAFIPYISLIFKRKSLRDVSSESISAKMVNINRETSVNQISKEQDSYSIFNLSYQYSNPNIIKDFRYRFNFEAAKDFSKISLDLRYRSLTSKDTQLDFRVFAGAFLNNRTTGDYFSFGLDRANDYLFELNYFGRSESSGLFSQQFIINQGGFKSVLPVRYANQYMLSTNSSIGLWKWVEAYNGTAFLKNKGESLYFAYENGVRFNFIHNILEVYLPIYSNNGWEISQKSYVEKVRFTLTADIQSIYNFFRRGFL
;
A
#
# COMPACT_ATOMS: atom_id res chain seq x y z
N LEU A 1 15.57 58.95 -19.78
CA LEU A 1 14.84 57.70 -19.86
C LEU A 1 14.87 57.02 -18.50
N LYS A 2 13.82 57.14 -17.70
CA LYS A 2 13.65 56.37 -16.44
C LYS A 2 13.48 54.90 -16.83
N ASN A 3 14.38 54.06 -16.35
CA ASN A 3 14.20 52.59 -16.43
C ASN A 3 12.96 52.22 -15.58
N PHE A 4 11.84 52.03 -16.23
CA PHE A 4 10.69 51.39 -15.61
C PHE A 4 10.94 49.91 -15.47
N ASN A 5 11.21 49.46 -14.28
CA ASN A 5 11.37 48.03 -13.97
C ASN A 5 9.94 47.43 -13.84
N TYR A 6 9.38 46.93 -14.93
CA TYR A 6 8.08 46.26 -14.94
C TYR A 6 8.23 44.84 -14.41
N ASP A 7 8.30 44.70 -13.10
CA ASP A 7 8.43 43.37 -12.48
C ASP A 7 7.08 42.71 -12.20
N THR A 8 5.95 43.43 -12.37
CA THR A 8 4.64 42.94 -11.94
C THR A 8 3.54 43.41 -12.89
N PHE A 9 2.63 42.51 -13.31
CA PHE A 9 1.35 42.84 -13.89
C PHE A 9 0.30 42.95 -12.78
N SER A 10 -0.51 44.03 -12.79
CA SER A 10 -1.61 44.23 -11.85
C SER A 10 -2.91 44.38 -12.61
N LEU A 11 -3.92 43.53 -12.27
CA LEU A 11 -5.31 43.73 -12.66
C LEU A 11 -6.00 44.52 -11.57
N ASN A 12 -7.06 45.29 -11.92
CA ASN A 12 -7.85 46.11 -10.98
C ASN A 12 -6.94 47.01 -10.08
N TYR A 13 -5.95 47.66 -10.69
CA TYR A 13 -4.92 48.45 -10.00
C TYR A 13 -5.54 49.56 -9.14
N GLU A 14 -6.65 50.17 -9.58
CA GLU A 14 -7.36 51.24 -8.88
C GLU A 14 -8.40 50.71 -7.88
N GLN A 15 -8.49 49.39 -7.69
CA GLN A 15 -9.46 48.74 -6.78
C GLN A 15 -10.93 49.16 -7.02
N GLN A 16 -11.28 49.43 -8.26
CA GLN A 16 -12.63 49.85 -8.65
C GLN A 16 -13.69 48.78 -8.39
N TYR A 17 -13.27 47.49 -8.36
CA TYR A 17 -14.16 46.35 -8.07
C TYR A 17 -13.79 45.75 -6.72
N PRO A 18 -14.79 45.56 -5.82
CA PRO A 18 -14.53 44.90 -4.54
C PRO A 18 -14.18 43.44 -4.75
N GLU A 19 -12.98 43.02 -4.30
CA GLU A 19 -12.48 41.68 -4.40
C GLU A 19 -12.03 41.18 -3.04
N HIS A 20 -12.32 39.90 -2.75
CA HIS A 20 -11.90 39.27 -1.50
C HIS A 20 -10.36 39.05 -1.43
N ASN A 21 -9.69 38.95 -2.56
CA ASN A 21 -8.27 38.70 -2.64
C ASN A 21 -7.59 39.58 -3.70
N THR A 22 -7.03 40.67 -3.28
CA THR A 22 -6.33 41.63 -4.15
C THR A 22 -4.94 41.19 -4.57
N GLN A 23 -4.33 40.16 -3.93
CA GLN A 23 -3.00 39.68 -4.29
C GLN A 23 -3.00 38.77 -5.50
N ASN A 24 -4.07 38.10 -5.86
CA ASN A 24 -4.15 37.34 -7.10
C ASN A 24 -4.20 38.25 -8.34
N ASN A 25 -4.47 39.53 -8.16
CA ASN A 25 -4.45 40.56 -9.20
C ASN A 25 -3.01 40.97 -9.60
N GLN A 26 -2.01 40.56 -8.88
CA GLN A 26 -0.62 40.87 -9.15
C GLN A 26 0.15 39.61 -9.58
N LYS A 27 0.77 39.68 -10.77
CA LYS A 27 1.62 38.61 -11.29
C LYS A 27 3.03 39.14 -11.56
N LYS A 28 4.03 38.62 -10.85
CA LYS A 28 5.44 38.94 -11.11
C LYS A 28 5.90 38.30 -12.43
N ILE A 29 6.62 39.08 -13.22
CA ILE A 29 7.18 38.65 -14.51
C ILE A 29 8.30 37.65 -14.31
N LYS A 30 9.13 37.84 -13.29
CA LYS A 30 10.15 36.85 -12.89
C LYS A 30 9.54 35.77 -12.04
N ARG A 31 9.52 34.53 -12.55
CA ARG A 31 9.10 33.36 -11.78
C ARG A 31 10.14 33.07 -10.69
N SER A 32 9.82 33.37 -9.45
CA SER A 32 10.51 32.82 -8.28
C SER A 32 9.82 31.51 -7.88
N LEU A 33 10.57 30.52 -7.42
CA LEU A 33 10.03 29.25 -6.89
C LEU A 33 9.06 29.50 -5.72
N LEU A 34 9.27 30.57 -4.96
CA LEU A 34 8.46 30.99 -3.83
C LEU A 34 8.02 32.43 -4.01
N ASN A 35 6.90 32.64 -4.72
CA ASN A 35 6.35 33.98 -4.95
C ASN A 35 5.65 34.58 -3.73
N LYS A 36 5.32 33.76 -2.72
CA LYS A 36 4.62 34.15 -1.50
C LYS A 36 5.42 33.72 -0.29
N ALA A 37 5.28 34.40 0.83
CA ALA A 37 5.89 34.00 2.09
C ALA A 37 5.43 32.61 2.54
N LEU A 38 6.27 31.90 3.27
CA LEU A 38 5.90 30.61 3.87
C LEU A 38 5.03 30.84 5.11
N LYS A 39 3.97 30.05 5.24
CA LYS A 39 3.12 29.98 6.44
C LYS A 39 3.04 28.53 6.91
N PHE A 40 3.44 28.28 8.13
CA PHE A 40 3.31 26.95 8.75
C PHE A 40 1.96 26.87 9.49
N SER A 41 1.18 25.83 9.21
CA SER A 41 -0.12 25.57 9.82
C SER A 41 -0.20 24.12 10.31
N PHE A 42 -0.89 23.92 11.45
CA PHE A 42 -1.02 22.60 12.05
C PHE A 42 -2.08 21.76 11.32
N ILE A 43 -1.76 20.50 11.02
CA ILE A 43 -2.58 19.46 10.38
C ILE A 43 -3.07 19.88 8.98
N LYS A 44 -4.12 20.67 8.88
CA LYS A 44 -4.74 21.16 7.64
C LYS A 44 -5.56 22.42 7.90
N ASP A 45 -5.60 23.27 6.90
CA ASP A 45 -6.41 24.48 6.91
C ASP A 45 -6.97 24.77 5.50
N ILE A 46 -7.84 25.75 5.39
CA ILE A 46 -8.29 26.30 4.12
C ILE A 46 -7.09 26.96 3.43
N GLU A 47 -7.07 26.95 2.11
CA GLU A 47 -6.03 27.61 1.35
C GLU A 47 -6.02 29.11 1.64
N ASP A 48 -4.88 29.61 2.14
CA ASP A 48 -4.62 31.03 2.29
C ASP A 48 -3.98 31.54 1.00
N PRO A 49 -4.66 32.41 0.24
CA PRO A 49 -4.16 32.88 -1.04
C PRO A 49 -2.91 33.78 -0.93
N TYR A 50 -2.60 34.27 0.26
CA TYR A 50 -1.48 35.17 0.51
C TYR A 50 -0.16 34.46 0.81
N TYR A 51 -0.19 33.16 1.16
CA TYR A 51 0.98 32.41 1.61
C TYR A 51 1.16 31.10 0.84
N ASN A 52 2.41 30.65 0.80
CA ASN A 52 2.74 29.27 0.49
C ASN A 52 2.63 28.46 1.78
N GLN A 53 1.51 27.73 1.95
CA GLN A 53 1.26 27.00 3.19
C GLN A 53 2.00 25.68 3.21
N VAL A 54 2.69 25.42 4.32
CA VAL A 54 3.27 24.15 4.70
C VAL A 54 2.54 23.65 5.95
N PHE A 55 1.86 22.54 5.83
CA PHE A 55 1.17 21.91 6.95
C PHE A 55 2.14 20.94 7.64
N TYR A 56 2.08 20.92 8.96
CA TYR A 56 2.89 20.00 9.76
C TYR A 56 2.01 19.24 10.77
N GLN A 57 2.38 17.99 10.98
CA GLN A 57 1.77 17.14 12.00
C GLN A 57 2.78 16.15 12.55
N PRO A 58 2.70 15.76 13.83
CA PRO A 58 3.53 14.69 14.35
C PRO A 58 3.22 13.39 13.60
N ASN A 59 4.24 12.58 13.39
CA ASN A 59 4.16 11.26 12.79
C ASN A 59 4.74 10.24 13.76
N PHE A 60 4.00 9.15 14.00
CA PHE A 60 4.40 8.04 14.84
C PHE A 60 4.31 6.77 14.01
N ASP A 61 5.31 5.94 14.13
CA ASP A 61 5.35 4.63 13.50
C ASP A 61 6.07 3.64 14.40
N TYR A 62 5.99 2.37 14.07
CA TYR A 62 6.68 1.31 14.77
C TYR A 62 7.00 0.16 13.84
N ASN A 63 8.25 -0.30 13.87
CA ASN A 63 8.64 -1.62 13.39
C ASN A 63 9.60 -2.29 14.40
N PHE A 64 9.77 -3.58 14.29
CA PHE A 64 10.54 -4.36 15.27
C PHE A 64 12.03 -3.98 15.32
N TYR A 65 12.59 -3.54 14.21
CA TYR A 65 14.02 -3.21 14.08
C TYR A 65 14.30 -1.78 14.49
N ASP A 66 13.48 -0.85 14.05
CA ASP A 66 13.59 0.58 14.35
C ASP A 66 13.00 0.95 15.72
N GLY A 67 12.13 0.07 16.29
CA GLY A 67 11.38 0.35 17.50
C GLY A 67 10.35 1.44 17.28
N PHE A 68 10.16 2.30 18.26
CA PHE A 68 9.33 3.50 18.10
C PHE A 68 10.03 4.49 17.18
N ILE A 69 9.27 5.00 16.22
CA ILE A 69 9.71 5.98 15.23
C ILE A 69 8.88 7.24 15.47
N PHE A 70 9.55 8.34 15.72
CA PHE A 70 8.91 9.64 15.86
C PHE A 70 9.42 10.59 14.80
N GLY A 71 8.51 11.33 14.20
CA GLY A 71 8.86 12.24 13.11
C GLY A 71 7.88 13.38 12.93
N LEU A 72 8.12 14.12 11.88
CA LEU A 72 7.30 15.24 11.45
C LEU A 72 6.85 15.00 10.01
N LYS A 73 5.55 15.02 9.77
CA LYS A 73 5.00 15.03 8.42
C LYS A 73 4.77 16.45 7.96
N LEU A 74 5.49 16.87 6.94
CA LEU A 74 5.35 18.14 6.26
C LEU A 74 4.63 17.92 4.95
N HIS A 75 3.61 18.73 4.62
CA HIS A 75 2.92 18.62 3.35
C HIS A 75 2.27 19.95 2.93
N ASN A 76 1.97 20.08 1.65
CA ASN A 76 1.32 21.26 1.08
C ASN A 76 -0.16 21.02 0.74
N LYS A 77 -0.83 20.03 1.34
CA LYS A 77 -2.21 19.64 1.03
C LYS A 77 -3.21 20.39 1.90
N PRO A 78 -3.87 21.45 1.39
CA PRO A 78 -4.96 22.10 2.09
C PRO A 78 -6.23 21.22 2.07
N ILE A 79 -7.34 21.72 2.62
CA ILE A 79 -8.63 21.04 2.58
C ILE A 79 -9.10 20.86 1.12
N ILE A 80 -8.92 21.89 0.30
CA ILE A 80 -9.20 21.83 -1.14
C ILE A 80 -8.00 21.25 -1.88
N LYS A 81 -8.24 20.26 -2.75
CA LYS A 81 -7.17 19.56 -3.48
C LYS A 81 -6.40 20.49 -4.41
N ARG A 82 -5.08 20.32 -4.42
CA ARG A 82 -4.17 20.97 -5.38
C ARG A 82 -3.68 19.97 -6.42
N ASN A 83 -3.28 20.50 -7.58
CA ASN A 83 -2.66 19.66 -8.61
C ASN A 83 -1.31 19.11 -8.16
N LEU A 84 -0.51 19.94 -7.49
CA LEU A 84 0.79 19.55 -6.97
C LEU A 84 0.71 19.24 -5.48
N GLU A 85 1.03 18.01 -5.12
CA GLU A 85 1.07 17.54 -3.74
C GLU A 85 2.49 17.08 -3.38
N LEU A 86 3.02 17.66 -2.31
CA LEU A 86 4.31 17.30 -1.73
C LEU A 86 4.09 16.79 -0.32
N THR A 87 4.82 15.74 0.04
CA THR A 87 4.86 15.23 1.41
C THR A 87 6.29 14.85 1.74
N LEU A 88 6.77 15.24 2.89
CA LEU A 88 8.08 14.87 3.44
C LEU A 88 7.87 14.40 4.88
N GLN A 89 8.42 13.26 5.24
CA GLN A 89 8.26 12.64 6.56
C GLN A 89 9.63 12.26 7.12
N PRO A 90 10.48 13.23 7.55
CA PRO A 90 11.68 12.90 8.30
C PRO A 90 11.30 12.33 9.67
N SER A 91 11.95 11.27 10.08
CA SER A 91 11.68 10.56 11.33
C SER A 91 12.99 10.05 11.96
N TYR A 92 12.97 9.89 13.27
CA TYR A 92 14.05 9.29 14.02
C TYR A 92 13.57 7.98 14.65
N ALA A 93 14.34 6.92 14.45
CA ALA A 93 14.09 5.58 14.96
C ALA A 93 14.92 5.37 16.23
N PHE A 94 14.24 5.16 17.35
CA PHE A 94 14.92 5.14 18.66
C PHE A 94 15.77 3.88 18.89
N LYS A 95 15.33 2.71 18.41
CA LYS A 95 16.04 1.46 18.64
C LYS A 95 17.26 1.30 17.72
N SER A 96 17.15 1.69 16.47
CA SER A 96 18.25 1.66 15.52
C SER A 96 19.14 2.92 15.59
N SER A 97 18.71 3.95 16.36
CA SER A 97 19.39 5.26 16.50
C SER A 97 19.69 5.89 15.15
N SER A 98 18.78 5.79 14.20
CA SER A 98 18.98 6.21 12.82
C SER A 98 17.87 7.15 12.32
N ILE A 99 18.20 7.90 11.27
CA ILE A 99 17.22 8.71 10.53
C ILE A 99 16.52 7.81 9.52
N THR A 100 15.21 7.77 9.60
CA THR A 100 14.32 7.08 8.66
C THR A 100 13.33 8.07 8.06
N GLY A 101 12.51 7.64 7.13
CA GLY A 101 11.45 8.50 6.63
C GLY A 101 11.03 8.21 5.20
N SER A 102 10.19 9.08 4.69
CA SER A 102 9.68 8.98 3.33
C SER A 102 9.43 10.35 2.71
N PHE A 103 9.39 10.38 1.40
CA PHE A 103 8.91 11.53 0.65
C PHE A 103 7.96 11.08 -0.45
N ALA A 104 7.03 11.95 -0.82
CA ALA A 104 6.13 11.73 -1.95
C ALA A 104 5.94 13.05 -2.70
N PHE A 105 6.11 12.98 -4.00
CA PHE A 105 5.74 14.00 -4.97
C PHE A 105 4.61 13.46 -5.81
N ARG A 106 3.57 14.26 -6.04
CA ARG A 106 2.43 13.90 -6.90
C ARG A 106 1.94 15.12 -7.65
N TYR A 107 1.83 14.99 -8.96
CA TYR A 107 1.18 15.98 -9.82
C TYR A 107 -0.07 15.37 -10.44
N ASN A 108 -1.23 16.00 -10.23
CA ASN A 108 -2.53 15.57 -10.75
C ASN A 108 -2.91 16.47 -11.93
N GLN A 109 -3.04 15.89 -13.11
CA GLN A 109 -3.55 16.55 -14.31
C GLN A 109 -4.96 16.06 -14.58
N TYR A 110 -5.95 16.96 -14.54
CA TYR A 110 -7.37 16.65 -14.72
C TYR A 110 -7.80 16.89 -16.15
N PHE A 111 -8.78 16.11 -16.63
CA PHE A 111 -9.32 16.18 -17.99
C PHE A 111 -10.85 16.24 -17.94
N GLU A 112 -11.45 17.13 -18.73
CA GLU A 112 -12.91 17.32 -18.78
C GLU A 112 -13.56 16.56 -19.93
N ASP A 113 -12.93 16.51 -21.12
CA ASP A 113 -13.54 16.03 -22.36
C ASP A 113 -13.14 14.61 -22.78
N THR A 114 -12.52 13.84 -21.90
CA THR A 114 -12.07 12.47 -22.15
C THR A 114 -12.66 11.49 -21.14
N ASN A 115 -12.54 10.17 -21.42
CA ASN A 115 -12.90 9.12 -20.45
C ASN A 115 -11.92 9.05 -19.26
N ILE A 116 -10.77 9.74 -19.37
CA ILE A 116 -9.79 9.84 -18.30
C ILE A 116 -10.24 10.98 -17.37
N TYR A 117 -10.38 10.69 -16.08
CA TYR A 117 -10.64 11.70 -15.07
C TYR A 117 -9.37 12.49 -14.75
N LYS A 118 -8.25 11.77 -14.53
CA LYS A 118 -6.95 12.38 -14.28
C LYS A 118 -5.79 11.45 -14.58
N ILE A 119 -4.66 12.05 -14.89
CA ILE A 119 -3.35 11.40 -14.88
C ILE A 119 -2.60 11.87 -13.64
N VAL A 120 -2.02 10.94 -12.92
CA VAL A 120 -1.17 11.18 -11.75
C VAL A 120 0.26 10.84 -12.11
N TYR A 121 1.14 11.81 -12.07
CA TYR A 121 2.58 11.62 -12.13
C TYR A 121 3.12 11.64 -10.70
N GLY A 122 3.84 10.62 -10.29
CA GLY A 122 4.28 10.53 -8.92
C GLY A 122 5.70 10.02 -8.78
N LEU A 123 6.26 10.35 -7.63
CA LEU A 123 7.55 9.88 -7.18
C LEU A 123 7.44 9.61 -5.68
N PHE A 124 7.81 8.41 -5.26
CA PHE A 124 7.85 8.03 -3.86
C PHE A 124 9.25 7.53 -3.50
N GLY A 125 9.70 7.83 -2.30
CA GLY A 125 10.91 7.26 -1.74
C GLY A 125 10.78 7.04 -0.25
N SER A 126 11.43 6.00 0.26
CA SER A 126 11.45 5.67 1.68
C SER A 126 12.74 4.97 2.08
N THR A 127 13.10 5.12 3.37
CA THR A 127 14.20 4.42 4.00
C THR A 127 13.79 3.97 5.40
N GLN A 128 14.00 2.68 5.70
CA GLN A 128 13.72 2.05 7.01
C GLN A 128 14.57 0.78 7.15
N HIS A 129 14.64 0.23 8.37
CA HIS A 129 15.27 -1.06 8.58
C HIS A 129 14.28 -2.22 8.34
N TYR A 130 14.74 -3.22 7.61
CA TYR A 130 13.99 -4.44 7.32
C TYR A 130 14.49 -5.67 8.07
N ALA A 131 15.70 -5.55 8.68
CA ALA A 131 16.33 -6.53 9.55
C ALA A 131 17.22 -5.78 10.57
N LYS A 132 17.81 -6.51 11.53
CA LYS A 132 18.70 -5.90 12.51
C LYS A 132 19.91 -5.28 11.82
N ASP A 133 20.13 -4.00 12.04
CA ASP A 133 21.23 -3.20 11.48
C ASP A 133 21.30 -3.21 9.93
N LEU A 134 20.19 -3.53 9.26
CA LEU A 134 20.10 -3.57 7.81
C LEU A 134 18.96 -2.68 7.32
N SER A 135 19.29 -1.65 6.59
CA SER A 135 18.34 -0.71 6.00
C SER A 135 18.03 -1.03 4.53
N TYR A 136 16.94 -0.45 4.03
CA TYR A 136 16.64 -0.40 2.61
C TYR A 136 16.28 1.01 2.17
N ASN A 137 16.52 1.29 0.90
CA ASN A 137 16.08 2.50 0.23
C ASN A 137 15.20 2.11 -0.95
N ALA A 138 13.99 2.66 -0.99
CA ALA A 138 13.07 2.50 -2.10
C ALA A 138 12.93 3.82 -2.86
N PHE A 139 12.94 3.76 -4.20
CA PHE A 139 12.71 4.88 -5.09
C PHE A 139 11.77 4.45 -6.22
N ILE A 140 10.56 5.03 -6.24
CA ILE A 140 9.45 4.54 -7.05
C ILE A 140 8.80 5.68 -7.84
N PRO A 141 9.30 6.00 -9.06
CA PRO A 141 8.55 6.80 -10.01
C PRO A 141 7.35 6.02 -10.55
N TYR A 142 6.23 6.71 -10.72
CA TYR A 142 5.01 6.08 -11.25
C TYR A 142 4.15 7.06 -12.04
N ILE A 143 3.33 6.50 -12.92
CA ILE A 143 2.24 7.18 -13.61
C ILE A 143 0.96 6.37 -13.43
N SER A 144 -0.16 7.05 -13.18
CA SER A 144 -1.46 6.39 -13.03
C SER A 144 -2.53 7.14 -13.80
N LEU A 145 -3.27 6.42 -14.62
CA LEU A 145 -4.45 6.90 -15.32
C LEU A 145 -5.67 6.46 -14.51
N ILE A 146 -6.51 7.41 -14.13
CA ILE A 146 -7.75 7.15 -13.40
C ILE A 146 -8.91 7.54 -14.30
N PHE A 147 -9.82 6.57 -14.54
CA PHE A 147 -10.95 6.76 -15.43
C PHE A 147 -12.12 7.48 -14.75
N LYS A 148 -12.96 8.12 -15.54
CA LYS A 148 -14.19 8.75 -15.06
C LYS A 148 -15.19 7.70 -14.62
N ARG A 149 -15.91 8.00 -13.55
CA ARG A 149 -17.08 7.25 -13.13
C ARG A 149 -18.25 7.52 -14.07
N LYS A 150 -19.14 6.54 -14.23
CA LYS A 150 -20.32 6.68 -15.09
C LYS A 150 -21.31 7.74 -14.59
N SER A 151 -21.36 7.94 -13.28
CA SER A 151 -22.20 8.95 -12.64
C SER A 151 -21.62 9.37 -11.28
N LEU A 152 -22.12 10.47 -10.69
CA LEU A 152 -21.75 10.93 -9.34
C LEU A 152 -22.14 9.92 -8.24
N ARG A 153 -23.13 9.07 -8.48
CA ARG A 153 -23.57 8.02 -7.55
C ARG A 153 -22.80 6.72 -7.71
N ASP A 154 -22.04 6.58 -8.79
CA ASP A 154 -21.21 5.40 -9.03
C ASP A 154 -20.03 5.40 -8.08
N VAL A 155 -19.91 4.34 -7.28
CA VAL A 155 -18.81 4.14 -6.32
C VAL A 155 -17.64 3.39 -6.96
N SER A 156 -17.78 2.92 -8.20
CA SER A 156 -16.74 2.19 -8.88
C SER A 156 -15.52 3.06 -9.18
N SER A 157 -14.37 2.45 -9.26
CA SER A 157 -13.12 3.09 -9.67
C SER A 157 -12.34 2.16 -10.58
N GLU A 158 -11.73 2.74 -11.60
CA GLU A 158 -10.92 2.03 -12.57
C GLU A 158 -9.63 2.80 -12.81
N SER A 159 -8.50 2.09 -12.84
CA SER A 159 -7.20 2.72 -13.03
C SER A 159 -6.18 1.78 -13.68
N ILE A 160 -5.26 2.39 -14.43
CA ILE A 160 -4.04 1.76 -14.95
C ILE A 160 -2.87 2.48 -14.32
N SER A 161 -1.90 1.74 -13.79
CA SER A 161 -0.70 2.33 -13.18
C SER A 161 0.55 1.61 -13.68
N ALA A 162 1.54 2.38 -14.09
CA ALA A 162 2.87 1.89 -14.39
C ALA A 162 3.87 2.49 -13.40
N LYS A 163 4.73 1.67 -12.81
CA LYS A 163 5.76 2.11 -11.87
C LYS A 163 7.07 1.37 -12.08
N MET A 164 8.17 2.03 -11.76
CA MET A 164 9.49 1.42 -11.66
C MET A 164 9.87 1.38 -10.17
N VAL A 165 9.98 0.19 -9.63
CA VAL A 165 10.35 -0.02 -8.22
C VAL A 165 11.85 -0.28 -8.18
N ASN A 166 12.61 0.68 -7.67
CA ASN A 166 14.06 0.56 -7.48
C ASN A 166 14.32 0.39 -6.00
N ILE A 167 14.93 -0.74 -5.64
CA ILE A 167 15.26 -1.09 -4.26
C ILE A 167 16.77 -1.25 -4.15
N ASN A 168 17.32 -0.69 -3.09
CA ASN A 168 18.70 -0.91 -2.66
C ASN A 168 18.66 -1.30 -1.17
N ARG A 169 19.15 -2.50 -0.83
CA ARG A 169 19.15 -3.05 0.52
C ARG A 169 20.59 -3.31 0.98
N GLU A 170 20.84 -3.01 2.23
CA GLU A 170 22.02 -3.50 2.91
C GLU A 170 21.91 -5.00 3.15
N THR A 171 23.00 -5.74 2.99
CA THR A 171 23.06 -7.19 3.25
C THR A 171 24.15 -7.50 4.25
N SER A 172 23.91 -8.49 5.09
CA SER A 172 24.91 -8.99 6.03
C SER A 172 25.80 -10.03 5.35
N VAL A 173 27.10 -9.95 5.60
CA VAL A 173 28.11 -10.94 5.12
C VAL A 173 27.74 -12.39 5.54
N ASN A 174 26.98 -12.54 6.64
CA ASN A 174 26.55 -13.83 7.18
C ASN A 174 25.20 -14.31 6.62
N GLN A 175 24.54 -13.52 5.78
CA GLN A 175 23.28 -13.90 5.16
C GLN A 175 23.55 -14.81 3.97
N ILE A 176 23.31 -16.10 4.16
CA ILE A 176 23.56 -17.16 3.15
C ILE A 176 22.55 -17.10 1.97
N SER A 177 21.47 -16.32 2.09
CA SER A 177 20.51 -16.15 1.01
C SER A 177 21.11 -15.26 -0.09
N LYS A 178 21.16 -15.78 -1.31
CA LYS A 178 21.52 -15.04 -2.54
C LYS A 178 20.40 -14.05 -2.94
N GLU A 179 19.85 -13.34 -1.99
CA GLU A 179 18.87 -12.30 -2.25
C GLU A 179 19.55 -11.13 -2.94
N GLN A 180 18.88 -10.54 -3.89
CA GLN A 180 19.44 -9.41 -4.63
C GLN A 180 19.45 -8.16 -3.75
N ASP A 181 20.61 -7.56 -3.58
CA ASP A 181 20.82 -6.36 -2.76
C ASP A 181 20.25 -5.12 -3.43
N SER A 182 20.36 -5.08 -4.75
CA SER A 182 19.88 -3.97 -5.57
C SER A 182 19.18 -4.50 -6.81
N TYR A 183 17.96 -4.06 -7.03
CA TYR A 183 17.16 -4.48 -8.18
C TYR A 183 16.15 -3.42 -8.60
N SER A 184 15.70 -3.52 -9.85
CA SER A 184 14.66 -2.68 -10.42
C SER A 184 13.58 -3.57 -11.05
N ILE A 185 12.32 -3.27 -10.74
CA ILE A 185 11.15 -4.00 -11.24
C ILE A 185 10.19 -3.01 -11.89
N PHE A 186 9.90 -3.22 -13.17
CA PHE A 186 8.79 -2.58 -13.83
C PHE A 186 7.50 -3.30 -13.46
N ASN A 187 6.50 -2.57 -12.96
CA ASN A 187 5.18 -3.11 -12.65
C ASN A 187 4.11 -2.30 -13.38
N LEU A 188 3.30 -3.00 -14.18
CA LEU A 188 2.10 -2.47 -14.83
C LEU A 188 0.88 -3.13 -14.19
N SER A 189 -0.04 -2.34 -13.67
CA SER A 189 -1.25 -2.85 -13.03
C SER A 189 -2.50 -2.20 -13.59
N TYR A 190 -3.53 -3.02 -13.81
CA TYR A 190 -4.89 -2.58 -14.06
C TYR A 190 -5.74 -2.98 -12.86
N GLN A 191 -6.48 -2.04 -12.32
CA GLN A 191 -7.32 -2.26 -11.14
C GLN A 191 -8.73 -1.75 -11.39
N TYR A 192 -9.71 -2.59 -11.04
CA TYR A 192 -11.11 -2.24 -10.92
C TYR A 192 -11.59 -2.48 -9.49
N SER A 193 -12.39 -1.57 -8.96
CA SER A 193 -12.98 -1.68 -7.62
C SER A 193 -14.39 -1.12 -7.62
N ASN A 194 -15.33 -1.90 -7.10
CA ASN A 194 -16.72 -1.49 -6.88
C ASN A 194 -17.11 -1.81 -5.42
N PRO A 195 -16.75 -0.94 -4.45
CA PRO A 195 -16.95 -1.15 -3.02
C PRO A 195 -18.37 -0.79 -2.60
N ASN A 196 -19.36 -1.57 -3.02
CA ASN A 196 -20.75 -1.42 -2.55
C ASN A 196 -20.94 -2.11 -1.18
N ILE A 197 -21.91 -1.64 -0.39
CA ILE A 197 -22.16 -2.16 0.96
C ILE A 197 -22.60 -3.64 0.93
N ILE A 198 -23.48 -4.00 -0.01
CA ILE A 198 -24.01 -5.37 -0.12
C ILE A 198 -23.09 -6.27 -0.94
N LYS A 199 -22.49 -5.73 -2.00
CA LYS A 199 -21.62 -6.47 -2.91
C LYS A 199 -20.38 -5.65 -3.19
N ASP A 200 -19.22 -6.10 -2.71
CA ASP A 200 -17.91 -5.52 -3.02
C ASP A 200 -17.20 -6.43 -4.01
N PHE A 201 -16.90 -5.90 -5.19
CA PHE A 201 -16.20 -6.63 -6.23
C PHE A 201 -14.97 -5.86 -6.66
N ARG A 202 -13.82 -6.52 -6.62
CA ARG A 202 -12.52 -5.93 -6.98
C ARG A 202 -11.70 -6.94 -7.75
N TYR A 203 -10.94 -6.45 -8.73
CA TYR A 203 -9.89 -7.26 -9.31
C TYR A 203 -8.68 -6.39 -9.67
N ARG A 204 -7.52 -7.03 -9.65
CA ARG A 204 -6.26 -6.43 -10.04
C ARG A 204 -5.50 -7.40 -10.94
N PHE A 205 -5.16 -6.94 -12.11
CA PHE A 205 -4.20 -7.60 -12.99
C PHE A 205 -2.85 -6.91 -12.84
N ASN A 206 -1.76 -7.68 -12.72
CA ASN A 206 -0.40 -7.18 -12.67
C ASN A 206 0.46 -7.88 -13.72
N PHE A 207 1.33 -7.10 -14.34
CA PHE A 207 2.48 -7.56 -15.09
C PHE A 207 3.74 -7.00 -14.42
N GLU A 208 4.71 -7.84 -14.13
CA GLU A 208 5.99 -7.47 -13.55
C GLU A 208 7.13 -7.96 -14.44
N ALA A 209 8.13 -7.10 -14.64
CA ALA A 209 9.32 -7.44 -15.40
C ALA A 209 10.57 -6.89 -14.70
N ALA A 210 11.57 -7.74 -14.55
CA ALA A 210 12.88 -7.41 -14.02
C ALA A 210 13.95 -8.09 -14.90
N LYS A 211 15.22 -7.89 -14.57
CA LYS A 211 16.34 -8.49 -15.32
C LYS A 211 16.21 -10.02 -15.43
N ASP A 212 15.84 -10.70 -14.35
CA ASP A 212 15.89 -12.15 -14.23
C ASP A 212 14.54 -12.82 -14.23
N PHE A 213 13.43 -12.05 -14.27
CA PHE A 213 12.09 -12.62 -14.36
C PHE A 213 11.10 -11.71 -15.05
N SER A 214 10.03 -12.31 -15.55
CA SER A 214 8.78 -11.64 -15.88
C SER A 214 7.61 -12.53 -15.49
N LYS A 215 6.54 -11.92 -14.97
CA LYS A 215 5.36 -12.63 -14.49
C LYS A 215 4.09 -11.82 -14.61
N ILE A 216 2.98 -12.53 -14.65
CA ILE A 216 1.63 -11.98 -14.65
C ILE A 216 0.85 -12.51 -13.46
N SER A 217 -0.09 -11.74 -12.96
CA SER A 217 -1.02 -12.21 -11.94
C SER A 217 -2.37 -11.53 -11.99
N LEU A 218 -3.39 -12.24 -11.52
CA LEU A 218 -4.75 -11.77 -11.32
C LEU A 218 -5.16 -12.04 -9.87
N ASP A 219 -5.61 -11.01 -9.15
CA ASP A 219 -6.24 -11.10 -7.83
C ASP A 219 -7.69 -10.62 -7.97
N LEU A 220 -8.64 -11.49 -7.76
CA LEU A 220 -10.06 -11.22 -7.80
C LEU A 220 -10.65 -11.42 -6.41
N ARG A 221 -11.42 -10.44 -5.92
CA ARG A 221 -12.09 -10.48 -4.62
C ARG A 221 -13.55 -10.14 -4.77
N TYR A 222 -14.37 -10.94 -4.13
CA TYR A 222 -15.81 -10.76 -4.07
C TYR A 222 -16.29 -10.91 -2.64
N ARG A 223 -17.01 -9.93 -2.14
CA ARG A 223 -17.69 -9.96 -0.85
C ARG A 223 -19.18 -9.73 -1.07
N SER A 224 -19.99 -10.49 -0.38
CA SER A 224 -21.44 -10.32 -0.41
C SER A 224 -22.02 -10.44 0.99
N LEU A 225 -22.95 -9.55 1.30
CA LEU A 225 -23.80 -9.67 2.48
C LEU A 225 -25.11 -10.32 2.05
N THR A 226 -25.46 -11.45 2.68
CA THR A 226 -26.71 -12.18 2.41
C THR A 226 -27.89 -11.48 3.09
N SER A 227 -29.13 -11.90 2.72
CA SER A 227 -30.36 -11.40 3.37
C SER A 227 -30.48 -11.76 4.87
N LYS A 228 -29.64 -12.67 5.35
CA LYS A 228 -29.57 -13.06 6.78
C LYS A 228 -28.38 -12.41 7.50
N ASP A 229 -27.87 -11.30 6.97
CA ASP A 229 -26.69 -10.58 7.49
C ASP A 229 -25.41 -11.44 7.60
N THR A 230 -25.36 -12.54 6.85
CA THR A 230 -24.17 -13.38 6.79
C THR A 230 -23.24 -12.84 5.72
N GLN A 231 -22.00 -12.53 6.08
CA GLN A 231 -20.97 -12.10 5.15
C GLN A 231 -20.32 -13.33 4.49
N LEU A 232 -20.19 -13.27 3.18
CA LEU A 232 -19.43 -14.20 2.36
C LEU A 232 -18.28 -13.47 1.69
N ASP A 233 -17.06 -13.92 1.89
CA ASP A 233 -15.87 -13.45 1.20
C ASP A 233 -15.31 -14.55 0.30
N PHE A 234 -14.97 -14.21 -0.92
CA PHE A 234 -14.34 -15.10 -1.88
C PHE A 234 -13.21 -14.39 -2.61
N ARG A 235 -12.06 -15.03 -2.70
CA ARG A 235 -10.89 -14.52 -3.41
C ARG A 235 -10.31 -15.60 -4.30
N VAL A 236 -9.89 -15.21 -5.50
CA VAL A 236 -9.10 -16.04 -6.41
C VAL A 236 -7.82 -15.29 -6.74
N PHE A 237 -6.70 -15.96 -6.61
CA PHE A 237 -5.43 -15.52 -7.12
C PHE A 237 -4.93 -16.50 -8.17
N ALA A 238 -4.51 -15.99 -9.32
CA ALA A 238 -3.84 -16.75 -10.37
C ALA A 238 -2.57 -16.02 -10.79
N GLY A 239 -1.43 -16.68 -10.79
CA GLY A 239 -0.17 -16.10 -11.19
C GLY A 239 0.69 -17.09 -11.96
N ALA A 240 1.44 -16.59 -12.94
CA ALA A 240 2.37 -17.39 -13.72
C ALA A 240 3.62 -16.57 -14.08
N PHE A 241 4.77 -17.20 -14.00
CA PHE A 241 6.01 -16.69 -14.56
C PHE A 241 6.00 -16.91 -16.08
N LEU A 242 6.27 -15.87 -16.84
CA LEU A 242 6.52 -15.94 -18.28
C LEU A 242 7.98 -16.31 -18.53
N ASN A 243 8.87 -15.82 -17.69
CA ASN A 243 10.27 -16.16 -17.63
C ASN A 243 10.76 -16.11 -16.19
N ASN A 244 11.55 -17.10 -15.76
CA ASN A 244 12.16 -17.13 -14.44
C ASN A 244 13.57 -17.70 -14.49
N ARG A 245 14.57 -16.85 -14.23
CA ARG A 245 16.00 -17.18 -14.12
C ARG A 245 16.52 -16.94 -12.71
N THR A 246 15.64 -16.59 -11.76
CA THR A 246 16.03 -16.35 -10.37
C THR A 246 16.49 -17.65 -9.70
N THR A 247 17.41 -17.54 -8.76
CA THR A 247 18.00 -18.72 -8.06
C THR A 247 17.33 -19.01 -6.73
N GLY A 248 16.48 -18.11 -6.22
CA GLY A 248 15.81 -18.25 -4.93
C GLY A 248 14.32 -17.91 -5.01
N ASP A 249 13.63 -18.03 -3.87
CA ASP A 249 12.19 -17.80 -3.77
C ASP A 249 11.80 -16.35 -3.50
N TYR A 250 12.78 -15.43 -3.46
CA TYR A 250 12.54 -14.02 -3.09
C TYR A 250 11.52 -13.32 -4.00
N PHE A 251 11.50 -13.63 -5.29
CA PHE A 251 10.54 -13.07 -6.25
C PHE A 251 9.38 -14.03 -6.58
N SER A 252 9.32 -15.20 -5.96
CA SER A 252 8.29 -16.22 -6.17
C SER A 252 6.93 -15.77 -5.64
N PHE A 253 5.86 -16.42 -6.06
CA PHE A 253 4.55 -16.24 -5.45
C PHE A 253 4.53 -16.91 -4.07
N GLY A 254 4.22 -16.14 -3.03
CA GLY A 254 4.14 -16.65 -1.66
C GLY A 254 2.77 -17.25 -1.35
N LEU A 255 2.74 -18.43 -0.72
CA LEU A 255 1.53 -19.12 -0.29
C LEU A 255 1.00 -18.56 1.04
N ASP A 256 1.83 -18.58 2.08
CA ASP A 256 1.46 -18.25 3.47
C ASP A 256 2.02 -16.90 3.94
N ARG A 257 3.05 -16.40 3.30
CA ARG A 257 3.68 -15.12 3.61
C ARG A 257 3.98 -14.32 2.35
N ALA A 258 3.83 -13.01 2.44
CA ALA A 258 4.20 -12.11 1.38
C ALA A 258 5.72 -12.08 1.17
N ASN A 259 6.13 -12.26 -0.08
CA ASN A 259 7.46 -11.91 -0.56
C ASN A 259 7.47 -10.43 -0.95
N ASP A 260 7.42 -9.53 -0.01
CA ASP A 260 7.22 -8.11 -0.28
C ASP A 260 8.50 -7.43 -0.86
N TYR A 261 8.99 -7.96 -1.99
CA TYR A 261 10.13 -7.39 -2.73
C TYR A 261 9.84 -6.03 -3.37
N LEU A 262 8.56 -5.62 -3.44
CA LEU A 262 8.18 -4.26 -3.86
C LEU A 262 8.20 -3.26 -2.71
N PHE A 263 8.39 -3.71 -1.47
CA PHE A 263 8.36 -2.91 -0.25
C PHE A 263 7.09 -2.05 -0.13
N GLU A 264 5.94 -2.62 -0.49
CA GLU A 264 4.64 -1.95 -0.44
C GLU A 264 3.86 -2.25 0.84
N LEU A 265 4.18 -3.33 1.53
CA LEU A 265 3.45 -3.79 2.69
C LEU A 265 4.15 -3.33 3.98
N ASN A 266 3.38 -2.97 4.98
CA ASN A 266 3.91 -2.57 6.28
C ASN A 266 3.87 -3.77 7.25
N TYR A 267 5.06 -4.35 7.52
CA TYR A 267 5.24 -5.41 8.49
C TYR A 267 5.91 -4.89 9.75
N PHE A 268 5.40 -5.26 10.92
CA PHE A 268 6.07 -4.95 12.19
C PHE A 268 7.40 -5.67 12.35
N GLY A 269 7.53 -6.88 11.84
CA GLY A 269 8.76 -7.67 11.82
C GLY A 269 8.98 -8.33 10.47
N ARG A 270 9.31 -7.53 9.45
CA ARG A 270 9.37 -7.93 8.04
C ARG A 270 10.20 -9.20 7.79
N SER A 271 11.35 -9.32 8.42
CA SER A 271 12.30 -10.42 8.22
C SER A 271 12.21 -11.51 9.29
N GLU A 272 11.31 -11.38 10.26
CA GLU A 272 11.18 -12.34 11.34
C GLU A 272 10.63 -13.69 10.85
N SER A 273 11.33 -14.77 11.18
CA SER A 273 10.93 -16.15 10.89
C SER A 273 10.33 -16.87 12.09
N SER A 274 10.48 -16.32 13.30
CA SER A 274 9.99 -16.87 14.57
C SER A 274 9.47 -15.77 15.51
N GLY A 275 8.79 -16.16 16.57
CA GLY A 275 8.22 -15.24 17.56
C GLY A 275 6.97 -14.50 17.05
N LEU A 276 6.43 -13.62 17.90
CA LEU A 276 5.14 -12.97 17.68
C LEU A 276 5.04 -12.23 16.35
N PHE A 277 6.07 -11.49 15.95
CA PHE A 277 6.03 -10.71 14.72
C PHE A 277 6.04 -11.56 13.45
N SER A 278 6.56 -12.81 13.51
CA SER A 278 6.46 -13.76 12.40
C SER A 278 5.04 -14.25 12.16
N GLN A 279 4.17 -14.12 13.17
CA GLN A 279 2.76 -14.52 13.11
C GLN A 279 1.86 -13.44 12.47
N GLN A 280 2.40 -12.24 12.17
CA GLN A 280 1.66 -11.21 11.47
C GLN A 280 1.25 -11.71 10.07
N PHE A 281 -0.06 -11.68 9.81
CA PHE A 281 -0.63 -12.03 8.52
C PHE A 281 -0.96 -10.77 7.73
N ILE A 282 -0.41 -10.69 6.55
CA ILE A 282 -0.78 -9.69 5.53
C ILE A 282 -1.16 -10.47 4.28
N ILE A 283 -2.38 -10.27 3.80
CA ILE A 283 -2.89 -11.01 2.66
C ILE A 283 -2.07 -10.72 1.41
N ASN A 284 -1.51 -11.77 0.85
CA ASN A 284 -0.68 -11.73 -0.35
C ASN A 284 -1.21 -12.76 -1.37
N GLN A 285 -0.38 -13.25 -2.27
CA GLN A 285 -0.76 -14.10 -3.40
C GLN A 285 -1.60 -15.30 -2.97
N GLY A 286 -1.05 -16.26 -2.22
CA GLY A 286 -1.75 -17.48 -1.81
C GLY A 286 -2.82 -17.27 -0.76
N GLY A 287 -2.58 -16.36 0.21
CA GLY A 287 -3.54 -16.01 1.25
C GLY A 287 -3.71 -17.06 2.35
N PHE A 288 -2.79 -18.04 2.45
CA PHE A 288 -2.81 -19.08 3.47
C PHE A 288 -2.29 -18.58 4.82
N LYS A 289 -2.84 -19.11 5.89
CA LYS A 289 -2.45 -18.85 7.29
C LYS A 289 -1.60 -19.98 7.83
N SER A 290 -1.83 -21.21 7.37
CA SER A 290 -1.03 -22.38 7.72
C SER A 290 0.31 -22.36 7.00
N VAL A 291 1.41 -22.68 7.71
CA VAL A 291 2.73 -22.88 7.14
C VAL A 291 2.82 -24.32 6.61
N LEU A 292 2.90 -24.46 5.30
CA LEU A 292 2.91 -25.75 4.63
C LEU A 292 4.34 -26.09 4.13
N PRO A 293 4.63 -27.37 3.80
CA PRO A 293 5.96 -27.77 3.29
C PRO A 293 6.38 -27.01 2.03
N VAL A 294 5.43 -26.74 1.10
CA VAL A 294 5.67 -25.93 -0.10
C VAL A 294 5.06 -24.55 0.13
N ARG A 295 5.91 -23.54 0.31
CA ARG A 295 5.52 -22.19 0.68
C ARG A 295 5.48 -21.20 -0.47
N TYR A 296 6.11 -21.54 -1.59
CA TYR A 296 6.33 -20.65 -2.72
C TYR A 296 6.10 -21.37 -4.04
N ALA A 297 5.73 -20.62 -5.06
CA ALA A 297 5.63 -21.11 -6.43
C ALA A 297 6.46 -20.23 -7.37
N ASN A 298 7.42 -20.84 -8.06
CA ASN A 298 8.33 -20.16 -8.99
C ASN A 298 7.99 -20.40 -10.47
N GLN A 299 6.91 -21.12 -10.77
CA GLN A 299 6.34 -21.25 -12.11
C GLN A 299 4.92 -20.70 -12.17
N TYR A 300 3.96 -21.30 -11.47
CA TYR A 300 2.61 -20.78 -11.38
C TYR A 300 1.93 -21.15 -10.06
N MET A 301 0.95 -20.34 -9.69
CA MET A 301 0.09 -20.54 -8.53
C MET A 301 -1.34 -20.20 -8.90
N LEU A 302 -2.27 -21.07 -8.52
CA LEU A 302 -3.70 -20.81 -8.49
C LEU A 302 -4.17 -21.02 -7.06
N SER A 303 -4.77 -20.02 -6.43
CA SER A 303 -5.23 -20.09 -5.05
C SER A 303 -6.65 -19.55 -4.94
N THR A 304 -7.45 -20.19 -4.09
CA THR A 304 -8.77 -19.67 -3.70
C THR A 304 -8.82 -19.54 -2.18
N ASN A 305 -9.44 -18.48 -1.70
CA ASN A 305 -9.71 -18.28 -0.29
C ASN A 305 -11.18 -17.91 -0.14
N SER A 306 -11.85 -18.51 0.83
CA SER A 306 -13.23 -18.17 1.16
C SER A 306 -13.43 -18.04 2.65
N SER A 307 -14.37 -17.20 3.07
CA SER A 307 -14.85 -17.19 4.45
C SER A 307 -16.35 -16.94 4.50
N ILE A 308 -16.96 -17.45 5.55
CA ILE A 308 -18.38 -17.30 5.86
C ILE A 308 -18.55 -16.87 7.30
N GLY A 309 -19.31 -15.82 7.53
CA GLY A 309 -19.71 -15.40 8.87
C GLY A 309 -20.59 -16.44 9.55
N LEU A 310 -20.20 -16.91 10.73
CA LEU A 310 -20.95 -17.83 11.55
C LEU A 310 -21.73 -17.09 12.64
N TRP A 311 -21.09 -16.12 13.28
CA TRP A 311 -21.68 -15.31 14.33
C TRP A 311 -20.88 -14.04 14.53
N LYS A 312 -21.52 -12.88 14.60
CA LYS A 312 -20.91 -11.54 14.80
C LYS A 312 -19.47 -11.39 14.25
N TRP A 313 -18.48 -11.75 15.07
CA TRP A 313 -17.04 -11.62 14.75
C TRP A 313 -16.39 -12.96 14.37
N VAL A 314 -17.15 -14.05 14.38
CA VAL A 314 -16.63 -15.41 14.14
C VAL A 314 -16.96 -15.83 12.73
N GLU A 315 -15.94 -16.17 11.96
CA GLU A 315 -16.04 -16.64 10.59
C GLU A 315 -15.30 -17.97 10.43
N ALA A 316 -15.85 -18.89 9.66
CA ALA A 316 -15.09 -20.03 9.15
C ALA A 316 -14.35 -19.59 7.88
N TYR A 317 -13.12 -20.02 7.70
CA TYR A 317 -12.37 -19.80 6.47
C TYR A 317 -11.83 -21.09 5.89
N ASN A 318 -11.64 -21.08 4.57
CA ASN A 318 -11.04 -22.14 3.79
C ASN A 318 -10.05 -21.55 2.78
N GLY A 319 -8.98 -22.28 2.51
CA GLY A 319 -8.02 -22.00 1.45
C GLY A 319 -7.71 -23.26 0.66
N THR A 320 -7.64 -23.17 -0.67
CA THR A 320 -7.09 -24.22 -1.54
C THR A 320 -6.14 -23.60 -2.55
N ALA A 321 -5.06 -24.31 -2.90
CA ALA A 321 -4.12 -23.82 -3.90
C ALA A 321 -3.44 -24.95 -4.66
N PHE A 322 -3.06 -24.64 -5.90
CA PHE A 322 -2.15 -25.43 -6.72
C PHE A 322 -0.87 -24.65 -6.95
N LEU A 323 0.26 -25.22 -6.60
CA LEU A 323 1.58 -24.64 -6.72
C LEU A 323 2.47 -25.47 -7.62
N LYS A 324 3.18 -24.84 -8.52
CA LYS A 324 4.16 -25.50 -9.39
C LYS A 324 5.51 -24.81 -9.29
N ASN A 325 6.52 -25.59 -8.94
CA ASN A 325 7.90 -25.21 -8.97
C ASN A 325 8.65 -25.91 -10.09
N LYS A 326 9.74 -25.31 -10.54
CA LYS A 326 10.60 -25.87 -11.59
C LYS A 326 11.25 -27.15 -11.10
N GLY A 327 11.07 -28.23 -11.86
CA GLY A 327 11.63 -29.55 -11.52
C GLY A 327 10.84 -30.35 -10.49
N GLU A 328 9.77 -29.80 -9.91
CA GLU A 328 8.94 -30.47 -8.90
C GLU A 328 7.58 -30.90 -9.48
N SER A 329 6.90 -31.82 -8.82
CA SER A 329 5.51 -32.17 -9.13
C SER A 329 4.55 -31.05 -8.73
N LEU A 330 3.34 -31.07 -9.27
CA LEU A 330 2.27 -30.17 -8.85
C LEU A 330 1.90 -30.43 -7.39
N TYR A 331 1.95 -29.40 -6.55
CA TYR A 331 1.57 -29.49 -5.15
C TYR A 331 0.16 -28.93 -4.95
N PHE A 332 -0.71 -29.69 -4.29
CA PHE A 332 -2.03 -29.25 -3.86
C PHE A 332 -2.01 -28.89 -2.38
N ALA A 333 -2.34 -27.67 -2.08
CA ALA A 333 -2.44 -27.14 -0.72
C ALA A 333 -3.90 -26.89 -0.33
N TYR A 334 -4.22 -27.16 0.94
CA TYR A 334 -5.50 -26.81 1.53
C TYR A 334 -5.35 -26.43 3.00
N GLU A 335 -6.24 -25.56 3.47
CA GLU A 335 -6.36 -25.19 4.88
C GLU A 335 -7.81 -24.85 5.24
N ASN A 336 -8.16 -25.05 6.51
CA ASN A 336 -9.43 -24.65 7.11
C ASN A 336 -9.18 -24.11 8.51
N GLY A 337 -9.98 -23.14 8.92
CA GLY A 337 -9.84 -22.58 10.26
C GLY A 337 -10.98 -21.64 10.64
N VAL A 338 -10.80 -20.99 11.78
CA VAL A 338 -11.71 -19.96 12.29
C VAL A 338 -10.97 -18.64 12.32
N ARG A 339 -11.65 -17.57 11.88
CA ARG A 339 -11.20 -16.19 11.96
C ARG A 339 -12.07 -15.44 12.96
N PHE A 340 -11.43 -14.73 13.86
CA PHE A 340 -12.05 -13.70 14.66
C PHE A 340 -11.80 -12.35 14.01
N ASN A 341 -12.83 -11.76 13.46
CA ASN A 341 -12.80 -10.50 12.73
C ASN A 341 -13.38 -9.40 13.63
N PHE A 342 -12.57 -8.90 14.56
CA PHE A 342 -13.01 -7.86 15.48
C PHE A 342 -13.22 -6.52 14.78
N ILE A 343 -12.28 -6.16 13.92
CA ILE A 343 -12.33 -4.95 13.09
C ILE A 343 -11.71 -5.31 11.74
N HIS A 344 -12.55 -5.39 10.71
CA HIS A 344 -12.14 -5.82 9.38
C HIS A 344 -10.92 -5.06 8.84
N ASN A 345 -9.89 -5.80 8.42
CA ASN A 345 -8.58 -5.32 7.96
C ASN A 345 -7.76 -4.50 8.98
N ILE A 346 -8.20 -4.41 10.24
CA ILE A 346 -7.46 -3.71 11.30
C ILE A 346 -7.01 -4.70 12.36
N LEU A 347 -7.96 -5.46 12.94
CA LEU A 347 -7.68 -6.42 13.98
C LEU A 347 -8.41 -7.73 13.69
N GLU A 348 -7.68 -8.72 13.25
CA GLU A 348 -8.16 -10.05 12.94
C GLU A 348 -7.23 -11.09 13.54
N VAL A 349 -7.78 -12.21 14.03
CA VAL A 349 -7.03 -13.35 14.54
C VAL A 349 -7.48 -14.60 13.81
N TYR A 350 -6.54 -15.39 13.33
CA TYR A 350 -6.79 -16.61 12.57
C TYR A 350 -6.28 -17.81 13.35
N LEU A 351 -7.16 -18.80 13.50
CA LEU A 351 -6.89 -20.07 14.16
C LEU A 351 -6.93 -21.18 13.10
N PRO A 352 -5.78 -21.64 12.56
CA PRO A 352 -5.76 -22.81 11.66
C PRO A 352 -6.23 -24.06 12.39
N ILE A 353 -7.15 -24.80 11.80
CA ILE A 353 -7.70 -26.03 12.42
C ILE A 353 -7.15 -27.26 11.71
N TYR A 354 -7.29 -27.32 10.39
CA TYR A 354 -6.91 -28.47 9.57
C TYR A 354 -6.30 -28.03 8.24
N SER A 355 -5.20 -28.67 7.86
CA SER A 355 -4.48 -28.38 6.62
C SER A 355 -3.77 -29.63 6.09
N ASN A 356 -2.91 -29.48 5.08
CA ASN A 356 -2.01 -30.57 4.66
C ASN A 356 -1.15 -31.14 5.82
N ASN A 357 -0.97 -30.38 6.91
CA ASN A 357 -0.29 -30.85 8.11
C ASN A 357 -1.15 -31.71 9.03
N GLY A 358 -2.41 -31.97 8.65
CA GLY A 358 -3.42 -32.65 9.49
C GLY A 358 -4.08 -31.67 10.47
N TRP A 359 -4.49 -32.19 11.64
CA TRP A 359 -5.12 -31.40 12.71
C TRP A 359 -4.09 -30.47 13.38
N GLU A 360 -4.11 -29.20 13.04
CA GLU A 360 -3.12 -28.23 13.56
C GLU A 360 -3.32 -27.90 15.02
N ILE A 361 -4.59 -27.89 15.51
CA ILE A 361 -4.91 -27.62 16.92
C ILE A 361 -4.30 -28.64 17.88
N SER A 362 -4.06 -29.87 17.44
CA SER A 362 -3.48 -30.94 18.28
C SER A 362 -1.97 -30.96 18.26
N GLN A 363 -1.32 -30.13 17.44
CA GLN A 363 0.13 -30.14 17.29
C GLN A 363 0.81 -29.31 18.38
N LYS A 364 2.04 -29.71 18.72
CA LYS A 364 2.89 -28.96 19.63
C LYS A 364 3.09 -27.54 19.11
N SER A 365 3.18 -26.56 20.02
CA SER A 365 3.38 -25.15 19.67
C SER A 365 2.26 -24.53 18.83
N TYR A 366 1.00 -24.97 19.01
CA TYR A 366 -0.13 -24.41 18.26
C TYR A 366 -0.23 -22.87 18.33
N VAL A 367 0.14 -22.28 19.47
CA VAL A 367 0.15 -20.83 19.67
C VAL A 367 1.01 -20.10 18.61
N GLU A 368 2.11 -20.70 18.16
CA GLU A 368 2.97 -20.14 17.13
C GLU A 368 2.34 -20.18 15.73
N LYS A 369 1.30 -20.99 15.54
CA LYS A 369 0.55 -21.13 14.29
C LYS A 369 -0.61 -20.14 14.18
N VAL A 370 -1.03 -19.58 15.28
CA VAL A 370 -2.02 -18.50 15.29
C VAL A 370 -1.49 -17.31 14.50
N ARG A 371 -2.30 -16.77 13.62
CA ARG A 371 -1.96 -15.58 12.83
C ARG A 371 -2.80 -14.41 13.26
N PHE A 372 -2.26 -13.21 13.14
CA PHE A 372 -3.02 -11.99 13.39
C PHE A 372 -2.75 -10.95 12.31
N THR A 373 -3.77 -10.17 12.01
CA THR A 373 -3.62 -8.91 11.26
C THR A 373 -3.78 -7.78 12.25
N LEU A 374 -2.81 -6.87 12.27
CA LEU A 374 -2.88 -5.62 13.01
C LEU A 374 -2.37 -4.50 12.09
N THR A 375 -3.26 -3.54 11.82
CA THR A 375 -2.95 -2.37 11.00
C THR A 375 -3.17 -1.12 11.82
N ALA A 376 -2.13 -0.32 11.98
CA ALA A 376 -2.18 0.97 12.67
C ALA A 376 -2.46 2.14 11.71
N ASP A 377 -3.20 1.91 10.62
CA ASP A 377 -3.58 3.00 9.71
C ASP A 377 -4.59 3.93 10.40
N ILE A 378 -4.17 5.17 10.63
CA ILE A 378 -4.98 6.21 11.30
C ILE A 378 -6.29 6.46 10.56
N GLN A 379 -6.31 6.37 9.22
CA GLN A 379 -7.53 6.56 8.44
C GLN A 379 -8.54 5.44 8.67
N SER A 380 -8.08 4.21 8.78
CA SER A 380 -8.91 3.04 9.09
C SER A 380 -9.44 3.12 10.52
N ILE A 381 -8.62 3.52 11.47
CA ILE A 381 -9.01 3.77 12.87
C ILE A 381 -10.04 4.91 12.95
N TYR A 382 -9.80 6.03 12.28
CA TYR A 382 -10.75 7.15 12.22
C TYR A 382 -12.09 6.74 11.61
N ASN A 383 -12.08 6.00 10.51
CA ASN A 383 -13.29 5.51 9.86
C ASN A 383 -14.06 4.53 10.75
N PHE A 384 -13.36 3.71 11.54
CA PHE A 384 -13.94 2.84 12.53
C PHE A 384 -14.71 3.62 13.60
N PHE A 385 -14.05 4.60 14.25
CA PHE A 385 -14.72 5.43 15.25
C PHE A 385 -15.87 6.27 14.69
N ARG A 386 -15.74 6.75 13.45
CA ARG A 386 -16.79 7.53 12.79
C ARG A 386 -18.04 6.72 12.48
N ARG A 387 -17.90 5.43 12.17
CA ARG A 387 -19.04 4.54 11.83
C ARG A 387 -19.76 4.00 13.06
N GLY A 388 -19.17 4.17 14.23
CA GLY A 388 -19.66 3.63 15.49
C GLY A 388 -19.46 2.12 15.60
N PHE A 389 -19.56 1.63 16.82
CA PHE A 389 -19.76 0.22 17.12
C PHE A 389 -21.23 -0.10 16.83
N LEU A 390 -21.55 -0.54 15.63
CA LEU A 390 -22.84 -1.12 15.31
C LEU A 390 -22.77 -2.64 15.38
#